data_0aaa2cd7f0239c04cda0c9f8e56e974b
#
_entry.id   0aaa2cd7f0239c04cda0c9f8e56e974b
#
_cell.length_a   1.000
_cell.length_b   1.000
_cell.length_c   1.000
_cell.angle_alpha   90.00
_cell.angle_beta   90.00
_cell.angle_gamma   90.00
#
_symmetry.space_group_name_H-M   'P 1'
#
loop_
_entity.id
_entity.type
_entity.pdbx_description
1 polymer ?
#
loop_
_entity_poly.entity_id
_entity_poly.type
_entity_poly.pdbx_seq_one_letter_code
_entity_poly.pdbx_strand_id
1 'polypeptide(L)'
;MQKHFSDQNPFFLHANARYFLAKRNGRSEGRIVSIVNRRHIESHDERCGFFGFFESADDDETASSLLDKVSVVLREEGMELMRGPMNFSTNEECGFLFDGFDSPPLLMTPYNPPYYNDLMQRYGMQKAKDLFAYILDVPEELPKKILRVAEIAVKSGIRVRSVDMKNFTHDMMIFKDVYNSAWGKNWGFIPLTDEELVYLGNSLKPVVVPEMILIAEKENEPVGFMGLLPDYNFVLKHMNGKITPLSIIKALYYSKKIKDLRMLLLGIKPEYRARGVDALLFREGFRGVKKGGYTRVEFSWILEDNIPVQRLVEMIGGRVYKKYRIYEKRL
;
A
#
# COMPACT_ATOMS: atom_id res chain seq x y z
N MET A 1 5.36 0.97 -16.59
CA MET A 1 6.69 0.60 -16.05
C MET A 1 7.77 1.65 -16.38
N GLN A 2 7.98 2.09 -17.64
CA GLN A 2 9.02 3.06 -17.98
C GLN A 2 8.90 4.41 -17.23
N LYS A 3 7.68 4.97 -17.06
CA LYS A 3 7.48 6.23 -16.32
C LYS A 3 7.78 6.13 -14.82
N HIS A 4 7.62 4.97 -14.23
CA HIS A 4 7.87 4.74 -12.81
C HIS A 4 9.35 4.89 -12.44
N PHE A 5 10.24 4.52 -13.37
CA PHE A 5 11.70 4.59 -13.24
C PHE A 5 12.32 5.79 -13.98
N SER A 6 11.52 6.76 -14.40
CA SER A 6 12.01 7.95 -15.09
C SER A 6 11.96 9.18 -14.20
N ASP A 7 12.70 10.21 -14.60
CA ASP A 7 12.72 11.54 -13.95
C ASP A 7 11.32 12.22 -13.90
N GLN A 8 10.33 11.65 -14.59
CA GLN A 8 8.93 12.09 -14.52
C GLN A 8 8.22 11.60 -13.22
N ASN A 9 8.82 10.65 -12.50
CA ASN A 9 8.30 10.24 -11.20
C ASN A 9 8.71 11.28 -10.14
N PRO A 10 7.76 11.96 -9.49
CA PRO A 10 8.05 13.01 -8.52
C PRO A 10 8.83 12.52 -7.29
N PHE A 11 8.87 11.21 -7.03
CA PHE A 11 9.73 10.62 -6.01
C PHE A 11 11.20 11.07 -6.16
N PHE A 12 11.71 11.19 -7.40
CA PHE A 12 13.09 11.58 -7.66
C PHE A 12 13.39 13.08 -7.42
N LEU A 13 12.41 13.90 -7.09
CA LEU A 13 12.65 15.28 -6.64
C LEU A 13 13.35 15.34 -5.27
N HIS A 14 13.18 14.29 -4.45
CA HIS A 14 13.71 14.22 -3.09
C HIS A 14 14.47 12.94 -2.76
N ALA A 15 14.65 12.06 -3.74
CA ALA A 15 15.33 10.78 -3.55
C ALA A 15 16.26 10.46 -4.72
N ASN A 16 17.27 9.65 -4.43
CA ASN A 16 18.19 9.09 -5.44
C ASN A 16 18.02 7.57 -5.45
N ALA A 17 18.08 6.97 -6.63
CA ALA A 17 18.08 5.53 -6.79
C ALA A 17 19.19 5.08 -7.75
N ARG A 18 19.89 3.98 -7.40
CA ARG A 18 20.90 3.34 -8.24
C ARG A 18 20.50 1.89 -8.48
N TYR A 19 20.57 1.44 -9.73
CA TYR A 19 20.08 0.16 -10.21
C TYR A 19 21.23 -0.80 -10.47
N PHE A 20 21.13 -2.03 -9.99
CA PHE A 20 22.17 -3.04 -10.11
C PHE A 20 21.60 -4.35 -10.66
N LEU A 21 22.41 -5.02 -11.49
CA LEU A 21 22.13 -6.35 -12.03
C LEU A 21 23.28 -7.28 -11.68
N ALA A 22 22.97 -8.42 -11.08
CA ALA A 22 23.90 -9.53 -10.95
C ALA A 22 23.87 -10.35 -12.24
N LYS A 23 25.06 -10.61 -12.79
CA LYS A 23 25.21 -11.43 -14.00
C LYS A 23 26.23 -12.54 -13.77
N ARG A 24 25.91 -13.76 -14.23
CA ARG A 24 26.81 -14.91 -14.25
C ARG A 24 26.83 -15.48 -15.67
N ASN A 25 28.02 -15.59 -16.26
CA ASN A 25 28.19 -16.08 -17.64
C ASN A 25 27.30 -15.33 -18.67
N GLY A 26 27.14 -14.02 -18.51
CA GLY A 26 26.34 -13.15 -19.39
C GLY A 26 24.83 -13.21 -19.16
N ARG A 27 24.32 -14.08 -18.28
CA ARG A 27 22.90 -14.17 -17.91
C ARG A 27 22.61 -13.35 -16.67
N SER A 28 21.46 -12.68 -16.65
CA SER A 28 21.00 -11.95 -15.45
C SER A 28 20.45 -12.95 -14.43
N GLU A 29 21.03 -12.97 -13.23
CA GLU A 29 20.66 -13.84 -12.10
C GLU A 29 19.87 -13.09 -11.02
N GLY A 30 19.96 -11.76 -11.02
CA GLY A 30 19.21 -10.93 -10.08
C GLY A 30 19.34 -9.44 -10.32
N ARG A 31 18.56 -8.68 -9.60
CA ARG A 31 18.55 -7.20 -9.62
C ARG A 31 18.22 -6.64 -8.24
N ILE A 32 18.65 -5.43 -7.99
CA ILE A 32 18.32 -4.66 -6.79
C ILE A 32 18.45 -3.17 -7.07
N VAL A 33 17.74 -2.35 -6.31
CA VAL A 33 17.86 -0.90 -6.33
C VAL A 33 18.28 -0.41 -4.95
N SER A 34 19.30 0.45 -4.90
CA SER A 34 19.66 1.24 -3.73
C SER A 34 18.92 2.57 -3.78
N ILE A 35 18.33 2.99 -2.66
CA ILE A 35 17.49 4.18 -2.57
C ILE A 35 17.90 5.00 -1.35
N VAL A 36 18.13 6.30 -1.55
CA VAL A 36 18.31 7.29 -0.48
C VAL A 36 17.21 8.34 -0.60
N ASN A 37 16.34 8.41 0.38
CA ASN A 37 15.23 9.34 0.40
C ASN A 37 15.48 10.42 1.48
N ARG A 38 15.77 11.65 1.03
CA ARG A 38 16.08 12.78 1.94
C ARG A 38 14.92 13.12 2.86
N ARG A 39 13.68 13.01 2.38
CA ARG A 39 12.50 13.28 3.20
C ARG A 39 12.31 12.26 4.31
N HIS A 40 12.75 11.00 4.11
CA HIS A 40 12.76 10.03 5.20
C HIS A 40 13.73 10.46 6.30
N ILE A 41 14.97 10.86 5.91
CA ILE A 41 15.98 11.32 6.85
C ILE A 41 15.48 12.53 7.65
N GLU A 42 14.89 13.52 6.95
CA GLU A 42 14.33 14.72 7.58
C GLU A 42 13.15 14.43 8.52
N SER A 43 12.26 13.49 8.12
CA SER A 43 11.04 13.19 8.88
C SER A 43 11.29 12.33 10.11
N HIS A 44 12.33 11.49 10.09
CA HIS A 44 12.60 10.50 11.13
C HIS A 44 13.91 10.73 11.89
N ASP A 45 14.74 11.68 11.46
CA ASP A 45 16.11 11.89 11.97
C ASP A 45 16.92 10.58 12.00
N GLU A 46 16.76 9.75 10.93
CA GLU A 46 17.34 8.42 10.81
C GLU A 46 18.14 8.31 9.51
N ARG A 47 19.44 8.04 9.59
CA ARG A 47 20.31 7.79 8.43
C ARG A 47 20.07 6.40 7.85
N CYS A 48 18.85 6.18 7.37
CA CYS A 48 18.39 4.94 6.78
C CYS A 48 18.33 5.06 5.27
N GLY A 49 19.08 4.20 4.57
CA GLY A 49 18.92 3.96 3.14
C GLY A 49 18.09 2.70 2.91
N PHE A 50 17.57 2.55 1.69
CA PHE A 50 16.67 1.46 1.38
C PHE A 50 17.19 0.61 0.23
N PHE A 51 16.78 -0.66 0.23
CA PHE A 51 16.82 -1.49 -0.97
C PHE A 51 15.39 -1.82 -1.42
N GLY A 52 15.22 -1.96 -2.75
CA GLY A 52 13.94 -2.32 -3.33
C GLY A 52 14.11 -3.04 -4.66
N PHE A 53 12.99 -3.41 -5.29
CA PHE A 53 12.96 -4.10 -6.58
C PHE A 53 13.88 -5.31 -6.64
N PHE A 54 14.03 -5.99 -5.50
CA PHE A 54 14.90 -7.14 -5.35
C PHE A 54 14.34 -8.34 -6.08
N GLU A 55 15.16 -8.91 -6.94
CA GLU A 55 14.95 -10.21 -7.59
C GLU A 55 16.26 -10.98 -7.55
N SER A 56 16.22 -12.23 -7.20
CA SER A 56 17.39 -13.11 -7.16
C SER A 56 17.02 -14.54 -7.49
N ALA A 57 17.91 -15.25 -8.15
CA ALA A 57 17.89 -16.71 -8.12
C ALA A 57 17.98 -17.19 -6.67
N ASP A 58 17.58 -18.44 -6.39
CA ASP A 58 17.77 -19.09 -5.08
C ASP A 58 19.26 -19.48 -4.91
N ASP A 59 20.08 -18.45 -4.70
CA ASP A 59 21.53 -18.55 -4.64
C ASP A 59 22.11 -17.48 -3.71
N ASP A 60 22.80 -17.92 -2.67
CA ASP A 60 23.34 -17.03 -1.64
C ASP A 60 24.40 -16.08 -2.18
N GLU A 61 25.23 -16.51 -3.14
CA GLU A 61 26.27 -15.67 -3.74
C GLU A 61 25.65 -14.51 -4.51
N THR A 62 24.63 -14.80 -5.33
CA THR A 62 23.90 -13.78 -6.09
C THR A 62 23.23 -12.78 -5.17
N ALA A 63 22.48 -13.27 -4.17
CA ALA A 63 21.76 -12.41 -3.23
C ALA A 63 22.71 -11.54 -2.40
N SER A 64 23.79 -12.15 -1.86
CA SER A 64 24.78 -11.43 -1.05
C SER A 64 25.51 -10.36 -1.87
N SER A 65 25.92 -10.68 -3.11
CA SER A 65 26.61 -9.71 -3.98
C SER A 65 25.74 -8.47 -4.28
N LEU A 66 24.43 -8.67 -4.48
CA LEU A 66 23.49 -7.58 -4.68
C LEU A 66 23.33 -6.71 -3.42
N LEU A 67 23.14 -7.35 -2.26
CA LEU A 67 22.97 -6.66 -0.98
C LEU A 67 24.27 -5.97 -0.53
N ASP A 68 25.43 -6.58 -0.75
CA ASP A 68 26.74 -5.97 -0.49
C ASP A 68 26.95 -4.72 -1.35
N LYS A 69 26.56 -4.79 -2.62
CA LYS A 69 26.66 -3.62 -3.51
C LYS A 69 25.80 -2.47 -3.01
N VAL A 70 24.57 -2.74 -2.57
CA VAL A 70 23.71 -1.72 -1.96
C VAL A 70 24.32 -1.20 -0.66
N SER A 71 24.85 -2.08 0.21
CA SER A 71 25.49 -1.70 1.47
C SER A 71 26.67 -0.74 1.26
N VAL A 72 27.51 -1.01 0.25
CA VAL A 72 28.63 -0.12 -0.10
C VAL A 72 28.12 1.26 -0.52
N VAL A 73 27.17 1.29 -1.45
CA VAL A 73 26.60 2.54 -1.98
C VAL A 73 25.93 3.36 -0.87
N LEU A 74 25.19 2.71 0.02
CA LEU A 74 24.52 3.40 1.12
C LEU A 74 25.51 3.98 2.13
N ARG A 75 26.61 3.25 2.42
CA ARG A 75 27.70 3.81 3.26
C ARG A 75 28.38 5.02 2.61
N GLU A 76 28.64 4.97 1.32
CA GLU A 76 29.20 6.11 0.54
C GLU A 76 28.28 7.34 0.61
N GLU A 77 26.95 7.14 0.68
CA GLU A 77 25.95 8.20 0.85
C GLU A 77 25.73 8.59 2.35
N GLY A 78 26.52 8.03 3.28
CA GLY A 78 26.47 8.37 4.70
C GLY A 78 25.32 7.73 5.47
N MET A 79 24.72 6.64 4.96
CA MET A 79 23.70 5.89 5.68
C MET A 79 24.32 4.93 6.67
N GLU A 80 23.64 4.71 7.80
CA GLU A 80 24.03 3.82 8.90
C GLU A 80 23.18 2.55 8.96
N LEU A 81 22.03 2.56 8.28
CA LEU A 81 21.07 1.47 8.26
C LEU A 81 20.61 1.20 6.82
N MET A 82 20.51 -0.08 6.46
CA MET A 82 19.88 -0.55 5.24
C MET A 82 18.55 -1.23 5.58
N ARG A 83 17.44 -0.78 4.99
CA ARG A 83 16.09 -1.30 5.23
C ARG A 83 15.39 -1.63 3.91
N GLY A 84 14.55 -2.65 3.90
CA GLY A 84 13.74 -3.00 2.73
C GLY A 84 13.10 -4.40 2.81
N PRO A 85 12.47 -4.83 1.71
CA PRO A 85 12.37 -4.10 0.45
C PRO A 85 11.39 -2.94 0.51
N MET A 86 11.72 -1.85 -0.17
CA MET A 86 10.87 -0.70 -0.43
C MET A 86 10.92 -0.40 -1.92
N ASN A 87 9.79 -0.47 -2.61
CA ASN A 87 9.72 -0.13 -4.03
C ASN A 87 9.38 1.35 -4.16
N PHE A 88 10.31 2.12 -3.75
CA PHE A 88 10.66 3.49 -3.46
C PHE A 88 10.35 3.90 -2.02
N SER A 89 9.11 3.83 -1.53
CA SER A 89 8.77 4.26 -0.17
C SER A 89 7.68 3.38 0.46
N THR A 90 7.37 3.62 1.74
CA THR A 90 6.24 2.99 2.44
C THR A 90 4.87 3.37 1.88
N ASN A 91 4.80 4.41 1.04
CA ASN A 91 3.57 4.81 0.35
C ASN A 91 3.29 3.94 -0.90
N GLU A 92 4.26 3.10 -1.29
CA GLU A 92 4.18 2.17 -2.40
C GLU A 92 4.34 0.72 -1.92
N GLU A 93 4.72 -0.21 -2.82
CA GLU A 93 4.91 -1.60 -2.43
C GLU A 93 6.12 -1.77 -1.52
N CYS A 94 5.94 -2.41 -0.38
CA CYS A 94 7.02 -2.70 0.56
C CYS A 94 6.85 -4.05 1.25
N GLY A 95 7.97 -4.58 1.76
CA GLY A 95 8.04 -5.88 2.42
C GLY A 95 8.05 -7.05 1.45
N PHE A 96 8.62 -8.17 1.89
CA PHE A 96 8.44 -9.47 1.25
C PHE A 96 7.24 -10.17 1.85
N LEU A 97 6.49 -10.90 1.01
CA LEU A 97 5.53 -11.88 1.50
C LEU A 97 6.28 -12.90 2.36
N PHE A 98 5.85 -13.04 3.61
CA PHE A 98 6.46 -13.90 4.61
C PHE A 98 5.60 -15.15 4.91
N ASP A 99 4.27 -14.97 4.85
CA ASP A 99 3.30 -16.03 5.07
C ASP A 99 2.05 -15.79 4.21
N GLY A 100 1.34 -16.85 3.81
CA GLY A 100 0.14 -16.77 2.96
C GLY A 100 0.44 -16.89 1.47
N PHE A 101 1.40 -17.75 1.08
CA PHE A 101 1.80 -18.00 -0.32
C PHE A 101 0.78 -18.78 -1.16
N ASP A 102 -0.26 -19.32 -0.54
CA ASP A 102 -1.30 -20.16 -1.15
C ASP A 102 -2.34 -19.40 -1.96
N SER A 103 -2.32 -18.08 -1.90
CA SER A 103 -3.26 -17.21 -2.59
C SER A 103 -2.56 -16.11 -3.39
N PRO A 104 -3.12 -15.68 -4.56
CA PRO A 104 -2.52 -14.62 -5.37
C PRO A 104 -2.46 -13.28 -4.63
N PRO A 105 -1.56 -12.37 -5.03
CA PRO A 105 -1.53 -11.00 -4.50
C PRO A 105 -2.70 -10.20 -5.06
N LEU A 106 -3.27 -9.31 -4.24
CA LEU A 106 -4.20 -8.30 -4.72
C LEU A 106 -3.45 -7.08 -5.30
N LEU A 107 -4.19 -6.16 -5.90
CA LEU A 107 -3.64 -4.95 -6.51
C LEU A 107 -2.67 -4.22 -5.57
N MET A 108 -1.48 -3.88 -6.08
CA MET A 108 -0.42 -3.15 -5.34
C MET A 108 0.09 -3.90 -4.09
N THR A 109 0.07 -5.23 -4.09
CA THR A 109 0.76 -6.03 -3.08
C THR A 109 1.86 -6.86 -3.73
N PRO A 110 3.07 -6.93 -3.13
CA PRO A 110 4.16 -7.72 -3.69
C PRO A 110 3.88 -9.22 -3.57
N TYR A 111 4.48 -9.97 -4.47
CA TYR A 111 4.57 -11.42 -4.39
C TYR A 111 5.98 -11.86 -4.76
N ASN A 112 6.57 -12.67 -3.93
CA ASN A 112 7.93 -13.17 -4.09
C ASN A 112 7.99 -14.67 -3.79
N PRO A 113 9.01 -15.39 -4.31
CA PRO A 113 9.29 -16.74 -3.86
C PRO A 113 9.57 -16.82 -2.35
N PRO A 114 9.16 -17.90 -1.66
CA PRO A 114 9.38 -18.04 -0.21
C PRO A 114 10.86 -17.93 0.20
N TYR A 115 11.79 -18.43 -0.63
CA TYR A 115 13.23 -18.44 -0.34
C TYR A 115 13.85 -17.03 -0.21
N TYR A 116 13.15 -15.95 -0.65
CA TYR A 116 13.68 -14.59 -0.43
C TYR A 116 13.83 -14.26 1.06
N ASN A 117 12.93 -14.74 1.89
CA ASN A 117 13.02 -14.57 3.34
C ASN A 117 14.24 -15.29 3.94
N ASP A 118 14.56 -16.48 3.43
CA ASP A 118 15.73 -17.26 3.86
C ASP A 118 17.02 -16.57 3.39
N LEU A 119 17.07 -16.04 2.16
CA LEU A 119 18.21 -15.26 1.66
C LEU A 119 18.48 -14.03 2.56
N MET A 120 17.44 -13.29 2.96
CA MET A 120 17.60 -12.15 3.87
C MET A 120 18.16 -12.57 5.23
N GLN A 121 17.64 -13.65 5.81
CA GLN A 121 18.10 -14.17 7.10
C GLN A 121 19.55 -14.66 7.03
N ARG A 122 19.91 -15.44 5.98
CA ARG A 122 21.30 -15.93 5.78
C ARG A 122 22.28 -14.76 5.54
N TYR A 123 21.83 -13.67 4.90
CA TYR A 123 22.64 -12.45 4.78
C TYR A 123 22.80 -11.69 6.10
N GLY A 124 22.07 -12.07 7.14
CA GLY A 124 22.13 -11.44 8.48
C GLY A 124 21.23 -10.22 8.62
N MET A 125 20.20 -10.08 7.79
CA MET A 125 19.17 -9.09 8.01
C MET A 125 18.21 -9.51 9.12
N GLN A 126 17.71 -8.52 9.86
CA GLN A 126 16.76 -8.73 10.95
C GLN A 126 15.39 -8.16 10.58
N LYS A 127 14.36 -8.61 11.29
CA LYS A 127 13.01 -8.04 11.14
C LYS A 127 12.99 -6.59 11.60
N ALA A 128 12.60 -5.67 10.72
CA ALA A 128 12.29 -4.29 11.06
C ALA A 128 10.81 -4.13 11.42
N LYS A 129 9.90 -4.63 10.58
CA LYS A 129 8.45 -4.50 10.77
C LYS A 129 7.68 -5.60 10.04
N ASP A 130 6.64 -6.14 10.69
CA ASP A 130 5.64 -6.98 10.03
C ASP A 130 4.40 -6.14 9.65
N LEU A 131 3.84 -6.48 8.49
CA LEU A 131 2.64 -5.87 7.93
C LEU A 131 1.62 -6.99 7.70
N PHE A 132 0.40 -6.80 8.19
CA PHE A 132 -0.66 -7.79 8.04
C PHE A 132 -1.63 -7.43 6.93
N ALA A 133 -2.06 -8.45 6.19
CA ALA A 133 -3.23 -8.37 5.33
C ALA A 133 -4.32 -9.23 5.94
N TYR A 134 -5.48 -8.62 6.15
CA TYR A 134 -6.68 -9.29 6.62
C TYR A 134 -7.61 -9.51 5.44
N ILE A 135 -8.28 -10.64 5.39
CA ILE A 135 -9.34 -10.93 4.44
C ILE A 135 -10.68 -11.02 5.16
N LEU A 136 -11.68 -10.39 4.57
CA LEU A 136 -13.08 -10.43 5.01
C LEU A 136 -13.94 -10.96 3.89
N ASP A 137 -14.64 -12.07 4.11
CA ASP A 137 -15.78 -12.46 3.32
C ASP A 137 -16.95 -11.54 3.71
N VAL A 138 -17.52 -10.81 2.73
CA VAL A 138 -18.50 -9.76 2.99
C VAL A 138 -19.74 -10.36 3.68
N PRO A 139 -20.03 -9.99 4.94
CA PRO A 139 -21.17 -10.57 5.67
C PRO A 139 -22.50 -10.06 5.10
N GLU A 140 -23.60 -10.71 5.47
CA GLU A 140 -24.94 -10.22 5.12
C GLU A 140 -25.25 -8.88 5.78
N GLU A 141 -24.84 -8.70 7.03
CA GLU A 141 -25.05 -7.48 7.81
C GLU A 141 -23.81 -7.13 8.63
N LEU A 142 -23.60 -5.85 8.86
CA LEU A 142 -22.57 -5.39 9.80
C LEU A 142 -22.99 -5.63 11.25
N PRO A 143 -22.02 -5.85 12.17
CA PRO A 143 -22.30 -5.94 13.59
C PRO A 143 -23.12 -4.75 14.11
N LYS A 144 -24.14 -5.02 14.96
CA LYS A 144 -25.01 -3.98 15.54
C LYS A 144 -24.23 -2.87 16.27
N LYS A 145 -23.08 -3.22 16.85
CA LYS A 145 -22.18 -2.25 17.50
C LYS A 145 -21.66 -1.21 16.52
N ILE A 146 -21.21 -1.63 15.33
CA ILE A 146 -20.75 -0.72 14.27
C ILE A 146 -21.88 0.20 13.82
N LEU A 147 -23.07 -0.36 13.57
CA LEU A 147 -24.22 0.43 13.15
C LEU A 147 -24.62 1.49 14.20
N ARG A 148 -24.62 1.12 15.48
CA ARG A 148 -24.91 2.05 16.59
C ARG A 148 -23.88 3.18 16.67
N VAL A 149 -22.58 2.87 16.56
CA VAL A 149 -21.51 3.88 16.62
C VAL A 149 -21.58 4.80 15.41
N ALA A 150 -21.88 4.27 14.22
CA ALA A 150 -22.08 5.08 13.00
C ALA A 150 -23.27 6.05 13.16
N GLU A 151 -24.36 5.65 13.82
CA GLU A 151 -25.50 6.55 14.11
C GLU A 151 -25.12 7.68 15.06
N ILE A 152 -24.25 7.44 16.04
CA ILE A 152 -23.73 8.48 16.94
C ILE A 152 -22.93 9.50 16.12
N ALA A 153 -22.08 9.06 15.20
CA ALA A 153 -21.33 9.95 14.31
C ALA A 153 -22.27 10.83 13.46
N VAL A 154 -23.32 10.23 12.87
CA VAL A 154 -24.33 10.99 12.12
C VAL A 154 -25.03 12.05 12.97
N LYS A 155 -25.45 11.68 14.19
CA LYS A 155 -26.09 12.61 15.15
C LYS A 155 -25.17 13.74 15.59
N SER A 156 -23.83 13.53 15.54
CA SER A 156 -22.84 14.58 15.82
C SER A 156 -22.54 15.49 14.62
N GLY A 157 -23.30 15.36 13.52
CA GLY A 157 -23.18 16.19 12.32
C GLY A 157 -22.17 15.70 11.28
N ILE A 158 -21.60 14.50 11.46
CA ILE A 158 -20.67 13.92 10.49
C ILE A 158 -21.46 13.33 9.31
N ARG A 159 -21.04 13.64 8.10
CA ARG A 159 -21.60 13.13 6.85
C ARG A 159 -20.52 12.42 6.05
N VAL A 160 -20.93 11.48 5.19
CA VAL A 160 -20.01 10.78 4.26
C VAL A 160 -20.53 10.98 2.85
N ARG A 161 -19.63 11.33 1.95
CA ARG A 161 -19.88 11.36 0.51
C ARG A 161 -18.85 10.58 -0.26
N SER A 162 -19.20 10.19 -1.47
CA SER A 162 -18.25 9.63 -2.42
C SER A 162 -17.37 10.74 -3.03
N VAL A 163 -16.21 10.33 -3.58
CA VAL A 163 -15.35 11.22 -4.36
C VAL A 163 -16.10 11.79 -5.57
N ASP A 164 -15.90 13.07 -5.86
CA ASP A 164 -16.43 13.73 -7.04
C ASP A 164 -15.45 13.60 -8.22
N MET A 165 -15.76 12.73 -9.18
CA MET A 165 -14.92 12.53 -10.37
C MET A 165 -14.81 13.77 -11.28
N LYS A 166 -15.73 14.73 -11.15
CA LYS A 166 -15.65 16.00 -11.89
C LYS A 166 -14.63 16.96 -11.25
N ASN A 167 -14.52 16.89 -9.92
CA ASN A 167 -13.57 17.68 -9.13
C ASN A 167 -12.49 16.79 -8.49
N PHE A 168 -12.08 15.72 -9.18
CA PHE A 168 -11.21 14.69 -8.64
C PHE A 168 -9.91 15.25 -8.04
N THR A 169 -9.29 16.24 -8.69
CA THR A 169 -8.07 16.89 -8.19
C THR A 169 -8.31 17.57 -6.83
N HIS A 170 -9.44 18.23 -6.65
CA HIS A 170 -9.80 18.85 -5.37
C HIS A 170 -9.96 17.80 -4.27
N ASP A 171 -10.68 16.71 -4.55
CA ASP A 171 -10.87 15.62 -3.58
C ASP A 171 -9.57 14.89 -3.26
N MET A 172 -8.64 14.84 -4.20
CA MET A 172 -7.29 14.32 -3.94
C MET A 172 -6.49 15.22 -2.98
N MET A 173 -6.65 16.54 -3.04
CA MET A 173 -6.03 17.46 -2.05
C MET A 173 -6.62 17.27 -0.66
N ILE A 174 -7.95 17.07 -0.57
CA ILE A 174 -8.63 16.69 0.67
C ILE A 174 -8.05 15.37 1.23
N PHE A 175 -7.89 14.37 0.36
CA PHE A 175 -7.26 13.11 0.74
C PHE A 175 -5.88 13.32 1.34
N LYS A 176 -5.01 14.10 0.68
CA LYS A 176 -3.65 14.39 1.15
C LYS A 176 -3.65 15.01 2.55
N ASP A 177 -4.52 16.00 2.80
CA ASP A 177 -4.62 16.65 4.11
C ASP A 177 -4.97 15.65 5.21
N VAL A 178 -6.02 14.84 4.98
CA VAL A 178 -6.39 13.78 5.93
C VAL A 178 -5.28 12.73 6.06
N TYR A 179 -4.65 12.31 4.95
CA TYR A 179 -3.58 11.32 4.92
C TYR A 179 -2.39 11.78 5.76
N ASN A 180 -1.85 12.96 5.47
CA ASN A 180 -0.69 13.47 6.18
C ASN A 180 -0.97 13.70 7.69
N SER A 181 -2.18 14.14 8.03
CA SER A 181 -2.62 14.32 9.41
C SER A 181 -2.82 12.99 10.15
N ALA A 182 -3.44 12.01 9.50
CA ALA A 182 -3.82 10.74 10.14
C ALA A 182 -2.64 9.81 10.38
N TRP A 183 -1.64 9.79 9.47
CA TRP A 183 -0.52 8.84 9.52
C TRP A 183 0.80 9.40 10.04
N GLY A 184 0.89 10.67 10.38
CA GLY A 184 2.15 11.33 10.80
C GLY A 184 2.93 10.64 11.92
N LYS A 185 2.29 9.77 12.71
CA LYS A 185 2.92 8.97 13.77
C LYS A 185 3.14 7.50 13.40
N ASN A 186 2.78 7.10 12.19
CA ASN A 186 2.97 5.70 11.77
C ASN A 186 4.44 5.44 11.46
N TRP A 187 4.87 4.22 11.76
CA TRP A 187 6.23 3.77 11.45
C TRP A 187 6.57 3.94 9.96
N GLY A 188 7.71 4.58 9.68
CA GLY A 188 8.22 4.77 8.33
C GLY A 188 7.37 5.69 7.43
N PHE A 189 6.37 6.38 7.99
CA PHE A 189 5.51 7.26 7.21
C PHE A 189 6.28 8.49 6.70
N ILE A 190 6.09 8.79 5.43
CA ILE A 190 6.61 10.01 4.79
C ILE A 190 5.41 10.77 4.21
N PRO A 191 5.23 12.05 4.56
CA PRO A 191 4.14 12.85 3.99
C PRO A 191 4.20 12.91 2.48
N LEU A 192 3.07 12.76 1.79
CA LEU A 192 2.98 12.92 0.34
C LEU A 192 3.16 14.39 -0.07
N THR A 193 3.90 14.62 -1.16
CA THR A 193 3.95 15.93 -1.82
C THR A 193 2.74 16.12 -2.74
N ASP A 194 2.53 17.33 -3.23
CA ASP A 194 1.44 17.61 -4.20
C ASP A 194 1.70 16.87 -5.52
N GLU A 195 2.95 16.84 -5.96
CA GLU A 195 3.36 16.17 -7.19
C GLU A 195 3.16 14.65 -7.10
N GLU A 196 3.57 14.03 -5.98
CA GLU A 196 3.36 12.60 -5.74
C GLU A 196 1.86 12.25 -5.69
N LEU A 197 1.06 13.10 -5.05
CA LEU A 197 -0.39 12.93 -5.00
C LEU A 197 -1.03 12.98 -6.39
N VAL A 198 -0.68 13.99 -7.19
CA VAL A 198 -1.20 14.16 -8.56
C VAL A 198 -0.76 12.97 -9.43
N TYR A 199 0.49 12.54 -9.30
CA TYR A 199 1.02 11.38 -10.03
C TYR A 199 0.26 10.10 -9.67
N LEU A 200 0.10 9.82 -8.37
CA LEU A 200 -0.64 8.66 -7.86
C LEU A 200 -2.11 8.72 -8.28
N GLY A 201 -2.76 9.86 -8.07
CA GLY A 201 -4.16 10.07 -8.44
C GLY A 201 -4.43 9.83 -9.92
N ASN A 202 -3.60 10.38 -10.80
CA ASN A 202 -3.72 10.15 -12.25
C ASN A 202 -3.51 8.68 -12.63
N SER A 203 -2.61 7.98 -11.93
CA SER A 203 -2.35 6.57 -12.17
C SER A 203 -3.51 5.67 -11.73
N LEU A 204 -4.19 6.03 -10.64
CA LEU A 204 -5.31 5.25 -10.08
C LEU A 204 -6.67 5.65 -10.66
N LYS A 205 -6.83 6.87 -11.18
CA LYS A 205 -8.10 7.38 -11.71
C LYS A 205 -8.86 6.40 -12.65
N PRO A 206 -8.19 5.65 -13.55
CA PRO A 206 -8.89 4.71 -14.45
C PRO A 206 -9.52 3.51 -13.73
N VAL A 207 -9.08 3.19 -12.52
CA VAL A 207 -9.53 2.02 -11.74
C VAL A 207 -10.38 2.41 -10.54
N VAL A 208 -10.56 3.71 -10.29
CA VAL A 208 -11.41 4.23 -9.20
C VAL A 208 -12.88 3.95 -9.49
N VAL A 209 -13.56 3.38 -8.51
CA VAL A 209 -15.03 3.31 -8.44
C VAL A 209 -15.46 4.36 -7.41
N PRO A 210 -16.18 5.42 -7.81
CA PRO A 210 -16.45 6.56 -6.92
C PRO A 210 -17.09 6.18 -5.59
N GLU A 211 -18.02 5.23 -5.61
CA GLU A 211 -18.71 4.74 -4.42
C GLU A 211 -17.81 4.00 -3.43
N MET A 212 -16.58 3.65 -3.86
CA MET A 212 -15.56 2.98 -3.04
C MET A 212 -14.55 3.94 -2.41
N ILE A 213 -14.59 5.22 -2.81
CA ILE A 213 -13.71 6.27 -2.28
C ILE A 213 -14.57 7.25 -1.51
N LEU A 214 -14.46 7.23 -0.20
CA LEU A 214 -15.36 7.94 0.71
C LEU A 214 -14.63 9.02 1.50
N ILE A 215 -15.26 10.17 1.63
CA ILE A 215 -14.77 11.30 2.43
C ILE A 215 -15.81 11.55 3.52
N ALA A 216 -15.36 11.56 4.78
CA ALA A 216 -16.16 11.97 5.92
C ALA A 216 -15.91 13.45 6.20
N GLU A 217 -16.99 14.21 6.38
CA GLU A 217 -16.97 15.66 6.59
C GLU A 217 -17.84 16.05 7.78
N LYS A 218 -17.40 17.09 8.51
CA LYS A 218 -18.19 17.77 9.51
C LYS A 218 -18.16 19.28 9.21
N GLU A 219 -19.34 19.90 9.06
CA GLU A 219 -19.46 21.33 8.73
C GLU A 219 -18.66 21.73 7.49
N ASN A 220 -18.63 20.84 6.48
CA ASN A 220 -17.85 20.89 5.23
C ASN A 220 -16.33 20.78 5.41
N GLU A 221 -15.84 20.46 6.62
CA GLU A 221 -14.43 20.15 6.83
C GLU A 221 -14.16 18.64 6.73
N PRO A 222 -13.16 18.22 5.97
CA PRO A 222 -12.82 16.80 5.87
C PRO A 222 -12.19 16.30 7.18
N VAL A 223 -12.77 15.24 7.74
CA VAL A 223 -12.37 14.66 9.03
C VAL A 223 -11.87 13.22 8.90
N GLY A 224 -12.16 12.55 7.79
CA GLY A 224 -11.76 11.19 7.55
C GLY A 224 -11.87 10.80 6.08
N PHE A 225 -11.22 9.72 5.73
CA PHE A 225 -11.15 9.19 4.37
C PHE A 225 -11.08 7.66 4.40
N MET A 226 -11.73 7.01 3.43
CA MET A 226 -11.60 5.58 3.18
C MET A 226 -11.51 5.31 1.68
N GLY A 227 -10.55 4.48 1.27
CA GLY A 227 -10.35 4.11 -0.13
C GLY A 227 -10.25 2.61 -0.33
N LEU A 228 -11.17 2.06 -1.15
CA LEU A 228 -11.12 0.70 -1.63
C LEU A 228 -10.96 0.69 -3.15
N LEU A 229 -10.11 -0.19 -3.66
CA LEU A 229 -9.95 -0.40 -5.09
C LEU A 229 -10.32 -1.84 -5.47
N PRO A 230 -10.99 -2.04 -6.62
CA PRO A 230 -11.21 -3.37 -7.18
C PRO A 230 -9.87 -4.05 -7.50
N ASP A 231 -9.79 -5.38 -7.29
CA ASP A 231 -8.59 -6.14 -7.62
C ASP A 231 -8.40 -6.29 -9.14
N TYR A 232 -7.74 -5.31 -9.74
CA TYR A 232 -7.40 -5.34 -11.16
C TYR A 232 -6.33 -6.39 -11.51
N ASN A 233 -5.64 -7.03 -10.55
CA ASN A 233 -4.78 -8.18 -10.84
C ASN A 233 -5.58 -9.32 -11.46
N PHE A 234 -6.85 -9.49 -11.07
CA PHE A 234 -7.78 -10.40 -11.74
C PHE A 234 -7.91 -10.09 -13.24
N VAL A 235 -8.02 -8.82 -13.62
CA VAL A 235 -8.12 -8.40 -15.03
C VAL A 235 -6.78 -8.60 -15.74
N LEU A 236 -5.66 -8.16 -15.14
CA LEU A 236 -4.32 -8.26 -15.71
C LEU A 236 -3.93 -9.71 -16.01
N LYS A 237 -4.31 -10.66 -15.15
CA LYS A 237 -4.12 -12.09 -15.38
C LYS A 237 -4.77 -12.56 -16.69
N HIS A 238 -5.96 -12.07 -17.03
CA HIS A 238 -6.67 -12.42 -18.27
C HIS A 238 -6.14 -11.70 -19.52
N MET A 239 -5.37 -10.62 -19.32
CA MET A 239 -4.70 -9.89 -20.41
C MET A 239 -3.34 -10.49 -20.77
N ASN A 240 -2.80 -11.45 -19.97
CA ASN A 240 -1.48 -12.07 -20.16
C ASN A 240 -0.34 -11.01 -20.27
N GLY A 241 -0.44 -9.90 -19.53
CA GLY A 241 0.58 -8.84 -19.50
C GLY A 241 0.76 -8.04 -20.80
N LYS A 242 -0.15 -8.17 -21.78
CA LYS A 242 -0.04 -7.47 -23.06
C LYS A 242 -1.22 -6.51 -23.27
N ILE A 243 -0.90 -5.27 -23.67
CA ILE A 243 -1.92 -4.28 -24.04
C ILE A 243 -2.10 -4.33 -25.57
N THR A 244 -3.18 -4.96 -26.01
CA THR A 244 -3.59 -5.06 -27.42
C THR A 244 -5.08 -4.67 -27.51
N PRO A 245 -5.62 -4.32 -28.70
CA PRO A 245 -7.05 -4.03 -28.83
C PRO A 245 -7.93 -5.13 -28.25
N LEU A 246 -7.59 -6.40 -28.49
CA LEU A 246 -8.34 -7.54 -27.95
C LEU A 246 -8.21 -7.63 -26.41
N SER A 247 -7.04 -7.32 -25.84
CA SER A 247 -6.88 -7.33 -24.39
C SER A 247 -7.63 -6.19 -23.69
N ILE A 248 -7.85 -5.05 -24.37
CA ILE A 248 -8.70 -3.97 -23.86
C ILE A 248 -10.17 -4.44 -23.77
N ILE A 249 -10.68 -5.12 -24.79
CA ILE A 249 -12.04 -5.71 -24.75
C ILE A 249 -12.15 -6.72 -23.62
N LYS A 250 -11.13 -7.58 -23.44
CA LYS A 250 -11.06 -8.50 -22.29
C LYS A 250 -11.07 -7.75 -20.96
N ALA A 251 -10.29 -6.66 -20.85
CA ALA A 251 -10.24 -5.86 -19.63
C ALA A 251 -11.62 -5.29 -19.26
N LEU A 252 -12.36 -4.74 -20.23
CA LEU A 252 -13.72 -4.23 -20.03
C LEU A 252 -14.71 -5.33 -19.60
N TYR A 253 -14.55 -6.54 -20.14
CA TYR A 253 -15.40 -7.67 -19.77
C TYR A 253 -15.08 -8.18 -18.37
N TYR A 254 -13.78 -8.40 -18.06
CA TYR A 254 -13.36 -8.95 -16.78
C TYR A 254 -13.44 -7.94 -15.63
N SER A 255 -13.34 -6.63 -15.89
CA SER A 255 -13.51 -5.61 -14.85
C SER A 255 -14.88 -5.68 -14.16
N LYS A 256 -15.93 -6.05 -14.93
CA LYS A 256 -17.28 -6.26 -14.38
C LYS A 256 -17.43 -7.55 -13.56
N LYS A 257 -16.42 -8.42 -13.58
CA LYS A 257 -16.41 -9.71 -12.86
C LYS A 257 -15.53 -9.69 -11.61
N ILE A 258 -14.89 -8.59 -11.32
CA ILE A 258 -14.09 -8.44 -10.09
C ILE A 258 -15.03 -8.61 -8.89
N LYS A 259 -14.63 -9.48 -7.96
CA LYS A 259 -15.37 -9.76 -6.74
C LYS A 259 -14.62 -9.34 -5.48
N ASP A 260 -13.33 -9.06 -5.63
CA ASP A 260 -12.43 -8.72 -4.56
C ASP A 260 -12.09 -7.23 -4.58
N LEU A 261 -12.10 -6.62 -3.41
CA LEU A 261 -11.66 -5.25 -3.18
C LEU A 261 -10.44 -5.27 -2.27
N ARG A 262 -9.57 -4.29 -2.43
CA ARG A 262 -8.54 -3.97 -1.46
C ARG A 262 -8.83 -2.62 -0.83
N MET A 263 -8.95 -2.56 0.51
CA MET A 263 -8.92 -1.32 1.27
C MET A 263 -7.47 -0.92 1.48
N LEU A 264 -7.02 0.08 0.73
CA LEU A 264 -5.66 0.60 0.83
C LEU A 264 -5.55 1.62 1.96
N LEU A 265 -6.62 2.36 2.23
CA LEU A 265 -6.56 3.59 3.00
C LEU A 265 -7.78 3.72 3.91
N LEU A 266 -7.50 3.99 5.18
CA LEU A 266 -8.48 4.42 6.17
C LEU A 266 -7.80 5.43 7.08
N GLY A 267 -8.15 6.69 6.98
CA GLY A 267 -7.56 7.77 7.78
C GLY A 267 -8.61 8.61 8.47
N ILE A 268 -8.33 8.98 9.70
CA ILE A 268 -9.17 9.87 10.51
C ILE A 268 -8.26 10.87 11.20
N LYS A 269 -8.57 12.15 11.05
CA LYS A 269 -7.82 13.20 11.73
C LYS A 269 -7.80 12.96 13.24
N PRO A 270 -6.66 13.17 13.93
CA PRO A 270 -6.49 12.82 15.35
C PRO A 270 -7.61 13.31 16.27
N GLU A 271 -8.08 14.53 16.05
CA GLU A 271 -9.12 15.20 16.85
C GLU A 271 -10.53 14.61 16.66
N TYR A 272 -10.72 13.78 15.62
CA TYR A 272 -11.98 13.10 15.31
C TYR A 272 -11.93 11.59 15.60
N ARG A 273 -10.82 11.08 16.12
CA ARG A 273 -10.72 9.68 16.55
C ARG A 273 -11.66 9.40 17.72
N ALA A 274 -12.09 8.16 17.85
CA ALA A 274 -13.06 7.71 18.87
C ALA A 274 -14.43 8.44 18.84
N ARG A 275 -14.77 9.13 17.72
CA ARG A 275 -16.07 9.78 17.51
C ARG A 275 -16.97 9.01 16.54
N GLY A 276 -16.59 7.77 16.17
CA GLY A 276 -17.36 6.88 15.31
C GLY A 276 -17.26 7.18 13.81
N VAL A 277 -16.30 8.03 13.40
CA VAL A 277 -16.03 8.32 11.97
C VAL A 277 -15.67 7.05 11.21
N ASP A 278 -14.85 6.19 11.81
CA ASP A 278 -14.48 4.86 11.28
C ASP A 278 -15.71 4.00 11.05
N ALA A 279 -16.56 3.84 12.06
CA ALA A 279 -17.78 3.05 11.96
C ALA A 279 -18.74 3.59 10.88
N LEU A 280 -18.82 4.93 10.74
CA LEU A 280 -19.64 5.56 9.70
C LEU A 280 -19.07 5.30 8.31
N LEU A 281 -17.75 5.45 8.11
CA LEU A 281 -17.07 5.11 6.87
C LEU A 281 -17.26 3.63 6.51
N PHE A 282 -17.11 2.73 7.48
CA PHE A 282 -17.37 1.29 7.28
C PHE A 282 -18.82 1.01 6.87
N ARG A 283 -19.80 1.66 7.50
CA ARG A 283 -21.21 1.50 7.14
C ARG A 283 -21.50 1.92 5.70
N GLU A 284 -21.01 3.09 5.31
CA GLU A 284 -21.24 3.59 3.94
C GLU A 284 -20.43 2.78 2.92
N GLY A 285 -19.18 2.41 3.23
CA GLY A 285 -18.38 1.53 2.39
C GLY A 285 -19.03 0.15 2.20
N PHE A 286 -19.55 -0.43 3.27
CA PHE A 286 -20.28 -1.70 3.20
C PHE A 286 -21.51 -1.62 2.27
N ARG A 287 -22.26 -0.52 2.30
CA ARG A 287 -23.36 -0.29 1.37
C ARG A 287 -22.88 -0.27 -0.08
N GLY A 288 -21.77 0.42 -0.35
CA GLY A 288 -21.14 0.44 -1.66
C GLY A 288 -20.68 -0.96 -2.11
N VAL A 289 -20.00 -1.69 -1.22
CA VAL A 289 -19.52 -3.06 -1.46
C VAL A 289 -20.67 -4.00 -1.84
N LYS A 290 -21.77 -3.99 -1.08
CA LYS A 290 -22.97 -4.80 -1.37
C LYS A 290 -23.62 -4.38 -2.70
N LYS A 291 -23.80 -3.08 -2.94
CA LYS A 291 -24.39 -2.55 -4.18
C LYS A 291 -23.55 -2.92 -5.41
N GLY A 292 -22.20 -2.90 -5.28
CA GLY A 292 -21.26 -3.29 -6.33
C GLY A 292 -21.16 -4.80 -6.56
N GLY A 293 -21.79 -5.62 -5.70
CA GLY A 293 -21.78 -7.09 -5.81
C GLY A 293 -20.41 -7.70 -5.52
N TYR A 294 -19.57 -7.01 -4.74
CA TYR A 294 -18.29 -7.53 -4.26
C TYR A 294 -18.51 -8.49 -3.09
N THR A 295 -17.69 -9.53 -3.01
CA THR A 295 -17.85 -10.62 -2.04
C THR A 295 -16.73 -10.73 -1.03
N ARG A 296 -15.56 -10.13 -1.31
CA ARG A 296 -14.41 -10.12 -0.40
C ARG A 296 -13.74 -8.76 -0.33
N VAL A 297 -13.20 -8.42 0.83
CA VAL A 297 -12.41 -7.22 1.05
C VAL A 297 -11.11 -7.60 1.75
N GLU A 298 -9.99 -7.22 1.18
CA GLU A 298 -8.69 -7.24 1.85
C GLU A 298 -8.45 -5.90 2.52
N PHE A 299 -7.98 -5.93 3.77
CA PHE A 299 -7.50 -4.77 4.52
C PHE A 299 -5.99 -4.89 4.63
N SER A 300 -5.25 -4.10 3.87
CA SER A 300 -3.79 -4.13 3.84
C SER A 300 -3.18 -2.78 3.43
N TRP A 301 -2.05 -2.41 3.98
CA TRP A 301 -1.35 -3.13 5.03
C TRP A 301 -1.70 -2.53 6.39
N ILE A 302 -1.81 -3.39 7.39
CA ILE A 302 -1.99 -3.01 8.78
C ILE A 302 -0.69 -3.32 9.50
N LEU A 303 -0.05 -2.30 10.10
CA LEU A 303 1.16 -2.46 10.90
C LEU A 303 0.91 -3.41 12.08
N GLU A 304 1.90 -4.24 12.43
CA GLU A 304 1.78 -5.21 13.53
C GLU A 304 1.45 -4.57 14.89
N ASP A 305 1.77 -3.30 15.07
CA ASP A 305 1.50 -2.52 16.28
C ASP A 305 0.25 -1.63 16.18
N ASN A 306 -0.46 -1.64 15.04
CA ASN A 306 -1.71 -0.89 14.89
C ASN A 306 -2.92 -1.68 15.43
N ILE A 307 -2.88 -1.96 16.74
CA ILE A 307 -3.91 -2.76 17.43
C ILE A 307 -5.34 -2.21 17.26
N PRO A 308 -5.59 -0.88 17.26
CA PRO A 308 -6.94 -0.38 17.09
C PRO A 308 -7.58 -0.79 15.75
N VAL A 309 -6.82 -0.70 14.65
CA VAL A 309 -7.32 -1.09 13.32
C VAL A 309 -7.47 -2.60 13.21
N GLN A 310 -6.53 -3.39 13.76
CA GLN A 310 -6.64 -4.85 13.80
C GLN A 310 -7.94 -5.29 14.49
N ARG A 311 -8.21 -4.79 15.71
CA ARG A 311 -9.44 -5.09 16.46
C ARG A 311 -10.71 -4.68 15.72
N LEU A 312 -10.67 -3.56 15.00
CA LEU A 312 -11.81 -3.12 14.21
C LEU A 312 -12.11 -4.09 13.06
N VAL A 313 -11.07 -4.53 12.33
CA VAL A 313 -11.21 -5.48 11.23
C VAL A 313 -11.64 -6.86 11.75
N GLU A 314 -11.07 -7.33 12.86
CA GLU A 314 -11.47 -8.58 13.49
C GLU A 314 -12.93 -8.55 13.99
N MET A 315 -13.39 -7.41 14.53
CA MET A 315 -14.76 -7.22 14.98
C MET A 315 -15.79 -7.39 13.85
N ILE A 316 -15.44 -7.06 12.62
CA ILE A 316 -16.32 -7.24 11.47
C ILE A 316 -16.16 -8.62 10.80
N GLY A 317 -15.30 -9.49 11.35
CA GLY A 317 -15.08 -10.86 10.86
C GLY A 317 -13.86 -11.03 9.96
N GLY A 318 -12.99 -10.02 9.84
CA GLY A 318 -11.73 -10.13 9.13
C GLY A 318 -10.74 -11.05 9.85
N ARG A 319 -9.95 -11.80 9.10
CA ARG A 319 -8.89 -12.68 9.60
C ARG A 319 -7.58 -12.43 8.87
N VAL A 320 -6.46 -12.49 9.58
CA VAL A 320 -5.13 -12.45 8.94
C VAL A 320 -5.01 -13.64 7.98
N TYR A 321 -4.57 -13.37 6.75
CA TYR A 321 -4.34 -14.40 5.74
C TYR A 321 -3.00 -14.25 5.04
N LYS A 322 -2.37 -13.07 5.11
CA LYS A 322 -1.00 -12.84 4.63
C LYS A 322 -0.24 -12.01 5.64
N LYS A 323 1.05 -12.25 5.69
CA LYS A 323 2.03 -11.45 6.42
C LYS A 323 3.13 -11.03 5.48
N TYR A 324 3.51 -9.77 5.54
CA TYR A 324 4.66 -9.22 4.84
C TYR A 324 5.70 -8.77 5.86
N ARG A 325 6.98 -8.86 5.51
CA ARG A 325 8.07 -8.47 6.39
C ARG A 325 9.03 -7.51 5.72
N ILE A 326 9.33 -6.45 6.41
CA ILE A 326 10.40 -5.52 6.10
C ILE A 326 11.60 -5.90 6.95
N TYR A 327 12.76 -5.95 6.31
CA TYR A 327 14.03 -6.32 6.94
C TYR A 327 14.92 -5.10 7.08
N GLU A 328 15.88 -5.17 8.01
CA GLU A 328 16.92 -4.16 8.17
C GLU A 328 18.24 -4.77 8.65
N LYS A 329 19.33 -4.04 8.38
CA LYS A 329 20.69 -4.38 8.84
C LYS A 329 21.48 -3.09 9.02
N ARG A 330 22.23 -2.99 10.10
CA ARG A 330 23.23 -1.92 10.28
C ARG A 330 24.33 -2.07 9.24
N LEU A 331 24.77 -0.94 8.71
CA LEU A 331 25.79 -0.85 7.66
C LEU A 331 27.21 -0.78 8.24
#